data_0f28c20930a200bc42b1fd8b6ee4e9d0
#
_entry.id   0f28c20930a200bc42b1fd8b6ee4e9d0
#
_cell.length_a   1.000
_cell.length_b   1.000
_cell.length_c   1.000
_cell.angle_alpha   90.00
_cell.angle_beta   90.00
_cell.angle_gamma   90.00
#
_symmetry.space_group_name_H-M   'P 1'
#
loop_
_entity.id
_entity.type
_entity.pdbx_description
1 polymer ?
#
loop_
_entity_poly.entity_id
_entity_poly.type
_entity_poly.pdbx_seq_one_letter_code
_entity_poly.pdbx_strand_id
1 'polypeptide(L)'
;MQQLLSPTISYPSPLFHLTSHPFPPKPHFCPTHRLSFYPPPKMASFSGFLAKSQMGMTAAAAAGDGANGFSSLMDYVGKGGLDVGDDLLVLLYHIQFACKRIAALVASPFNSALGKHSALTGATSGAAASDRDKPKPLDIVANEIILSSLRNSGKVSVMASEEDDAPIWINDDGPFVVVLDPLDGSRNIDASIPTGTIFGVYNRLPELDNQPTEEKALLNSLQSGRKLVAAGYVLYSSATILCASFGSGTHAFTLDRSTGDFILTHPSIRIPPQGQIYSVNDARYFDWPEGLRQYIDTVRQGKGKFPKKYSARYICSLVADFHRTMLYGGIAMNPRDHLRLVYEANPLSYLAEQAGGKGSDGKRSILSIQPVKLHQRLPLFLGSLEDIDELESYGDVQQKVNPGYEV
;
A
#
# COMPACT_ATOMS: atom_id res chain seq x y z
N MET A 1 13.03 -23.69 66.30
CA MET A 1 14.48 -23.57 66.61
C MET A 1 15.21 -23.47 65.27
N GLN A 2 16.04 -22.48 65.17
CA GLN A 2 16.96 -22.07 64.11
C GLN A 2 16.36 -21.25 62.91
N GLN A 3 16.50 -19.94 63.12
CA GLN A 3 16.60 -18.88 62.10
C GLN A 3 17.92 -19.05 61.34
N LEU A 4 17.87 -18.82 60.02
CA LEU A 4 19.03 -18.48 59.19
C LEU A 4 18.85 -17.17 58.53
N LEU A 5 19.72 -16.23 58.88
CA LEU A 5 19.87 -14.86 58.45
C LEU A 5 20.40 -14.80 57.00
N SER A 6 19.81 -13.95 56.16
CA SER A 6 20.36 -13.54 54.86
C SER A 6 21.28 -12.33 55.03
N PRO A 7 22.42 -12.23 54.36
CA PRO A 7 23.27 -11.06 54.40
C PRO A 7 22.82 -9.99 53.44
N THR A 8 22.62 -8.78 53.95
CA THR A 8 22.45 -7.52 53.20
C THR A 8 23.79 -7.06 52.64
N ILE A 9 23.89 -6.95 51.32
CA ILE A 9 25.03 -6.31 50.66
C ILE A 9 24.67 -4.84 50.42
N SER A 10 25.36 -3.93 51.10
CA SER A 10 25.29 -2.48 50.88
C SER A 10 26.31 -2.06 49.81
N TYR A 11 25.84 -1.39 48.76
CA TYR A 11 26.70 -0.70 47.80
C TYR A 11 26.87 0.76 48.20
N PRO A 12 28.08 1.33 48.11
CA PRO A 12 28.29 2.76 48.36
C PRO A 12 27.89 3.60 47.14
N SER A 13 27.19 4.70 47.38
CA SER A 13 26.84 5.71 46.40
C SER A 13 28.08 6.51 45.97
N PRO A 14 28.30 6.78 44.68
CA PRO A 14 29.31 7.73 44.24
C PRO A 14 28.82 9.16 44.42
N LEU A 15 29.52 9.95 45.23
CA LEU A 15 29.44 11.40 45.30
C LEU A 15 29.99 12.02 44.00
N PHE A 16 29.11 12.61 43.20
CA PHE A 16 29.52 13.47 42.09
C PHE A 16 29.83 14.88 42.61
N HIS A 17 31.09 15.26 42.58
CA HIS A 17 31.52 16.66 42.72
C HIS A 17 31.15 17.42 41.47
N LEU A 18 30.25 18.41 41.59
CA LEU A 18 29.97 19.42 40.59
C LEU A 18 31.13 20.43 40.55
N THR A 19 32.01 20.33 39.58
CA THR A 19 32.93 21.42 39.23
C THR A 19 32.25 22.35 38.23
N SER A 20 31.99 23.58 38.69
CA SER A 20 31.50 24.68 37.86
C SER A 20 32.56 25.14 36.90
N HIS A 21 32.37 24.89 35.58
CA HIS A 21 33.13 25.59 34.53
C HIS A 21 32.35 26.81 34.10
N PRO A 22 33.04 27.98 33.89
CA PRO A 22 32.42 29.20 33.44
C PRO A 22 32.08 29.10 31.95
N PHE A 23 30.91 29.65 31.57
CA PHE A 23 30.45 29.79 30.19
C PHE A 23 31.41 30.63 29.37
N PRO A 24 31.65 30.30 28.07
CA PRO A 24 32.38 31.16 27.17
C PRO A 24 31.56 32.43 26.83
N PRO A 25 32.25 33.58 26.57
CA PRO A 25 31.58 34.84 26.29
C PRO A 25 30.84 34.85 24.96
N LYS A 26 29.71 35.53 24.91
CA LYS A 26 28.91 35.75 23.69
C LYS A 26 29.73 36.44 22.59
N PRO A 27 29.59 36.06 21.33
CA PRO A 27 30.27 36.76 20.24
C PRO A 27 29.67 38.17 20.06
N HIS A 28 30.54 39.17 20.00
CA HIS A 28 30.22 40.55 19.63
C HIS A 28 29.79 40.61 18.18
N PHE A 29 28.60 41.14 17.92
CA PHE A 29 28.15 41.53 16.59
C PHE A 29 28.97 42.72 16.09
N CYS A 30 29.70 42.55 14.99
CA CYS A 30 30.30 43.62 14.24
C CYS A 30 29.32 44.02 13.09
N PRO A 31 28.82 45.26 13.02
CA PRO A 31 28.01 45.73 11.93
C PRO A 31 28.93 46.28 10.84
N THR A 32 29.02 45.66 9.70
CA THR A 32 29.32 46.22 8.35
C THR A 32 29.86 45.15 7.43
N HIS A 33 29.01 44.42 6.76
CA HIS A 33 29.33 43.90 5.42
C HIS A 33 28.15 44.22 4.49
N ARG A 34 28.42 45.13 3.52
CA ARG A 34 27.57 45.41 2.39
C ARG A 34 27.37 44.13 1.60
N LEU A 35 26.12 43.70 1.46
CA LEU A 35 25.70 42.65 0.54
C LEU A 35 26.00 43.15 -0.90
N SER A 36 26.98 42.58 -1.52
CA SER A 36 27.22 42.67 -2.95
C SER A 36 26.16 41.84 -3.67
N PHE A 37 25.26 42.48 -4.39
CA PHE A 37 24.34 41.81 -5.29
C PHE A 37 25.09 41.26 -6.50
N TYR A 38 25.27 39.97 -6.58
CA TYR A 38 25.62 39.30 -7.83
C TYR A 38 24.39 39.25 -8.73
N PRO A 39 24.50 39.61 -10.01
CA PRO A 39 23.40 39.41 -10.95
C PRO A 39 23.11 37.93 -11.14
N PRO A 40 21.82 37.54 -11.34
CA PRO A 40 21.48 36.15 -11.54
C PRO A 40 22.17 35.60 -12.79
N PRO A 41 22.61 34.31 -12.75
CA PRO A 41 23.19 33.68 -13.92
C PRO A 41 22.16 33.65 -15.05
N LYS A 42 22.55 34.01 -16.27
CA LYS A 42 21.75 33.92 -17.47
C LYS A 42 21.21 32.49 -17.62
N MET A 43 19.91 32.33 -17.66
CA MET A 43 19.24 31.08 -17.98
C MET A 43 19.74 30.56 -19.32
N ALA A 44 20.58 29.54 -19.31
CA ALA A 44 20.82 28.72 -20.47
C ALA A 44 19.53 27.98 -20.81
N SER A 45 19.12 28.03 -22.08
CA SER A 45 17.89 27.43 -22.58
C SER A 45 17.80 25.94 -22.22
N PHE A 46 16.72 25.59 -21.54
CA PHE A 46 16.40 24.23 -21.06
C PHE A 46 15.91 23.27 -22.16
N SER A 47 16.27 23.50 -23.43
CA SER A 47 15.87 22.68 -24.57
C SER A 47 16.69 21.39 -24.77
N GLY A 48 17.73 21.15 -23.99
CA GLY A 48 18.63 20.00 -24.17
C GLY A 48 18.38 18.79 -23.28
N PHE A 49 17.51 18.88 -22.26
CA PHE A 49 17.35 17.78 -21.29
C PHE A 49 16.16 16.87 -21.54
N LEU A 50 15.24 17.26 -22.42
CA LEU A 50 14.04 16.46 -22.80
C LEU A 50 14.30 15.41 -23.90
N ALA A 51 15.48 15.39 -24.50
CA ALA A 51 15.77 14.53 -25.67
C ALA A 51 16.38 13.15 -25.34
N LYS A 52 16.62 12.79 -24.08
CA LYS A 52 17.25 11.50 -23.71
C LYS A 52 16.39 10.54 -22.89
N SER A 53 15.16 10.86 -22.57
CA SER A 53 14.22 9.92 -21.91
C SER A 53 13.18 9.29 -22.86
N GLN A 54 13.31 9.50 -24.18
CA GLN A 54 12.39 8.98 -25.19
C GLN A 54 12.90 7.73 -25.94
N MET A 55 13.71 6.90 -25.31
CA MET A 55 14.02 5.58 -25.87
C MET A 55 13.22 4.50 -25.12
N GLY A 56 12.06 4.17 -25.66
CA GLY A 56 11.28 3.00 -25.21
C GLY A 56 9.77 3.09 -25.31
N MET A 57 9.21 4.16 -25.84
CA MET A 57 7.77 4.20 -26.09
C MET A 57 7.50 3.98 -27.58
N THR A 58 7.25 2.73 -27.99
CA THR A 58 6.57 2.47 -29.25
C THR A 58 5.10 2.85 -29.06
N ALA A 59 4.75 3.98 -29.63
CA ALA A 59 3.39 4.49 -29.68
C ALA A 59 2.55 3.62 -30.62
N ALA A 60 1.59 2.88 -30.05
CA ALA A 60 0.36 2.57 -30.75
C ALA A 60 -0.59 3.76 -30.48
N ALA A 61 -0.38 4.85 -31.22
CA ALA A 61 -1.28 5.99 -31.18
C ALA A 61 -2.52 5.63 -32.00
N ALA A 62 -3.65 5.40 -31.33
CA ALA A 62 -4.95 5.58 -31.96
C ALA A 62 -5.13 7.09 -32.16
N ALA A 63 -5.15 7.50 -33.45
CA ALA A 63 -5.49 8.85 -33.85
C ALA A 63 -6.95 9.13 -33.49
N GLY A 64 -7.18 10.18 -32.71
CA GLY A 64 -8.50 10.72 -32.41
C GLY A 64 -8.36 12.14 -31.90
N ASP A 65 -8.75 13.05 -32.72
CA ASP A 65 -9.09 14.46 -32.58
C ASP A 65 -8.52 15.33 -31.45
N GLY A 66 -7.92 16.44 -31.91
CA GLY A 66 -7.33 17.49 -31.08
C GLY A 66 -8.34 18.16 -30.13
N ALA A 67 -8.14 17.85 -28.86
CA ALA A 67 -8.38 18.72 -27.73
C ALA A 67 -7.42 18.27 -26.64
N ASN A 68 -6.69 19.20 -26.02
CA ASN A 68 -5.81 18.95 -24.87
C ASN A 68 -6.64 18.42 -23.69
N GLY A 69 -7.05 17.15 -23.73
CA GLY A 69 -7.96 16.56 -22.78
C GLY A 69 -7.23 15.65 -21.80
N PHE A 70 -6.90 16.16 -20.61
CA PHE A 70 -6.65 15.31 -19.46
C PHE A 70 -7.94 14.54 -19.15
N SER A 71 -7.93 13.22 -19.38
CA SER A 71 -9.09 12.38 -19.12
C SER A 71 -9.20 12.12 -17.62
N SER A 72 -10.30 12.48 -16.99
CA SER A 72 -10.57 12.10 -15.60
C SER A 72 -10.84 10.59 -15.51
N LEU A 73 -10.77 10.00 -14.30
CA LEU A 73 -11.14 8.61 -14.07
C LEU A 73 -12.53 8.31 -14.64
N MET A 74 -13.50 9.19 -14.35
CA MET A 74 -14.89 9.00 -14.76
C MET A 74 -15.08 9.13 -16.27
N ASP A 75 -14.36 10.05 -16.91
CA ASP A 75 -14.36 10.16 -18.37
C ASP A 75 -13.70 8.94 -19.03
N TYR A 76 -12.58 8.48 -18.48
CA TYR A 76 -11.84 7.34 -19.01
C TYR A 76 -12.67 6.05 -18.95
N VAL A 77 -13.30 5.79 -17.80
CA VAL A 77 -14.13 4.60 -17.59
C VAL A 77 -15.45 4.72 -18.36
N GLY A 78 -16.10 5.90 -18.36
CA GLY A 78 -17.41 6.10 -19.01
C GLY A 78 -17.37 6.24 -20.53
N LYS A 79 -16.27 6.77 -21.10
CA LYS A 79 -16.13 7.05 -22.55
C LYS A 79 -15.11 6.14 -23.25
N GLY A 80 -14.24 5.49 -22.50
CA GLY A 80 -13.00 4.88 -23.00
C GLY A 80 -13.12 3.48 -23.59
N GLY A 81 -14.33 2.97 -23.86
CA GLY A 81 -14.48 1.62 -24.41
C GLY A 81 -14.14 0.48 -23.42
N LEU A 82 -14.02 0.78 -22.14
CA LEU A 82 -14.07 -0.22 -21.10
C LEU A 82 -15.56 -0.55 -20.92
N ASP A 83 -15.92 -1.80 -21.16
CA ASP A 83 -17.30 -2.28 -20.97
C ASP A 83 -17.59 -2.42 -19.46
N VAL A 84 -17.66 -1.26 -18.80
CA VAL A 84 -17.93 -1.13 -17.37
C VAL A 84 -19.39 -0.71 -17.24
N GLY A 85 -20.24 -1.60 -16.74
CA GLY A 85 -21.65 -1.31 -16.53
C GLY A 85 -21.89 -0.10 -15.62
N ASP A 86 -23.02 0.59 -15.80
CA ASP A 86 -23.38 1.81 -15.06
C ASP A 86 -23.29 1.65 -13.53
N ASP A 87 -23.66 0.49 -13.00
CA ASP A 87 -23.61 0.19 -11.57
C ASP A 87 -22.19 0.24 -11.02
N LEU A 88 -21.21 -0.31 -11.74
CA LEU A 88 -19.82 -0.26 -11.34
C LEU A 88 -19.25 1.16 -11.46
N LEU A 89 -19.68 1.93 -12.48
CA LEU A 89 -19.29 3.33 -12.62
C LEU A 89 -19.77 4.17 -11.44
N VAL A 90 -21.02 3.98 -10.99
CA VAL A 90 -21.55 4.64 -9.78
C VAL A 90 -20.75 4.22 -8.55
N LEU A 91 -20.45 2.93 -8.39
CA LEU A 91 -19.64 2.45 -7.26
C LEU A 91 -18.23 3.11 -7.26
N LEU A 92 -17.56 3.17 -8.41
CA LEU A 92 -16.23 3.80 -8.53
C LEU A 92 -16.26 5.29 -8.20
N TYR A 93 -17.32 5.99 -8.58
CA TYR A 93 -17.52 7.39 -8.16
C TYR A 93 -17.51 7.51 -6.63
N HIS A 94 -18.21 6.63 -5.93
CA HIS A 94 -18.28 6.65 -4.47
C HIS A 94 -16.97 6.22 -3.81
N ILE A 95 -16.27 5.23 -4.36
CA ILE A 95 -14.94 4.81 -3.88
C ILE A 95 -13.93 5.96 -4.00
N GLN A 96 -13.81 6.58 -5.18
CA GLN A 96 -12.86 7.69 -5.35
C GLN A 96 -13.20 8.88 -4.45
N PHE A 97 -14.49 9.15 -4.21
CA PHE A 97 -14.93 10.23 -3.31
C PHE A 97 -14.48 9.96 -1.87
N ALA A 98 -14.65 8.73 -1.38
CA ALA A 98 -14.15 8.32 -0.06
C ALA A 98 -12.63 8.48 0.03
N CYS A 99 -11.89 8.01 -0.99
CA CYS A 99 -10.42 8.10 -1.02
C CYS A 99 -9.91 9.55 -1.08
N LYS A 100 -10.61 10.46 -1.75
CA LYS A 100 -10.28 11.90 -1.70
C LYS A 100 -10.39 12.47 -0.30
N ARG A 101 -11.40 12.06 0.48
CA ARG A 101 -11.57 12.46 1.87
C ARG A 101 -10.47 11.90 2.76
N ILE A 102 -10.12 10.62 2.58
CA ILE A 102 -9.01 9.98 3.30
C ILE A 102 -7.68 10.66 2.96
N ALA A 103 -7.43 10.97 1.67
CA ALA A 103 -6.24 11.70 1.24
C ALA A 103 -6.08 13.04 1.96
N ALA A 104 -7.18 13.77 2.13
CA ALA A 104 -7.18 15.04 2.85
C ALA A 104 -6.85 14.86 4.34
N LEU A 105 -7.35 13.79 4.98
CA LEU A 105 -7.05 13.46 6.38
C LEU A 105 -5.60 13.03 6.57
N VAL A 106 -5.08 12.16 5.71
CA VAL A 106 -3.68 11.70 5.75
C VAL A 106 -2.71 12.84 5.51
N ALA A 107 -3.04 13.79 4.62
CA ALA A 107 -2.22 14.97 4.36
C ALA A 107 -2.24 15.99 5.52
N SER A 108 -3.22 15.93 6.38
CA SER A 108 -3.39 16.85 7.51
C SER A 108 -3.99 16.13 8.73
N PRO A 109 -3.28 15.16 9.32
CA PRO A 109 -3.79 14.30 10.38
C PRO A 109 -4.14 15.07 11.66
N PHE A 110 -3.64 16.30 11.80
CA PHE A 110 -3.93 17.20 12.92
C PHE A 110 -5.03 18.23 12.62
N ASN A 111 -5.80 18.03 11.56
CA ASN A 111 -6.83 18.99 11.16
C ASN A 111 -7.95 19.11 12.21
N SER A 112 -8.18 20.34 12.69
CA SER A 112 -9.15 20.68 13.74
C SER A 112 -10.63 20.41 13.38
N ALA A 113 -10.96 20.17 12.12
CA ALA A 113 -12.31 19.87 11.67
C ALA A 113 -12.91 18.60 12.30
N LEU A 114 -12.06 17.71 12.84
CA LEU A 114 -12.46 16.48 13.55
C LEU A 114 -12.38 16.61 15.09
N GLY A 115 -12.05 17.79 15.61
CA GLY A 115 -12.31 18.21 17.00
C GLY A 115 -11.42 17.63 18.09
N LYS A 116 -10.45 16.73 17.82
CA LYS A 116 -9.53 16.19 18.84
C LYS A 116 -8.16 15.84 18.23
N HIS A 117 -7.23 16.76 18.31
CA HIS A 117 -5.93 16.73 17.63
C HIS A 117 -4.99 15.57 17.95
N SER A 118 -5.03 15.01 19.15
CA SER A 118 -4.12 13.94 19.57
C SER A 118 -4.62 12.54 19.28
N ALA A 119 -5.84 12.42 18.73
CA ALA A 119 -6.52 11.14 18.61
C ALA A 119 -6.34 10.44 17.25
N LEU A 120 -6.00 11.17 16.17
CA LEU A 120 -5.98 10.57 14.83
C LEU A 120 -4.71 9.75 14.52
N THR A 121 -3.58 10.14 15.06
CA THR A 121 -2.30 9.43 14.79
C THR A 121 -1.99 8.37 15.83
N GLY A 122 -2.64 8.40 17.00
CA GLY A 122 -2.33 7.49 18.10
C GLY A 122 -0.94 7.68 18.69
N ALA A 123 -0.30 8.84 18.43
CA ALA A 123 1.03 9.16 18.94
C ALA A 123 0.99 9.34 20.47
N THR A 124 0.98 8.24 21.21
CA THR A 124 1.34 8.19 22.62
C THR A 124 2.77 7.69 22.72
N SER A 125 3.66 8.54 23.20
CA SER A 125 5.02 8.16 23.55
C SER A 125 4.96 7.00 24.54
N GLY A 126 5.30 5.77 24.09
CA GLY A 126 5.44 4.61 24.96
C GLY A 126 4.36 3.53 24.86
N ALA A 127 3.66 3.38 23.74
CA ALA A 127 2.76 2.24 23.53
C ALA A 127 3.51 0.92 23.65
N ALA A 128 3.08 0.05 24.57
CA ALA A 128 3.63 -1.28 24.77
C ALA A 128 3.46 -2.15 23.52
N ALA A 129 4.32 -3.15 23.35
CA ALA A 129 4.31 -4.05 22.19
C ALA A 129 2.95 -4.77 21.99
N SER A 130 2.13 -4.91 23.04
CA SER A 130 0.78 -5.49 23.02
C SER A 130 -0.29 -4.67 22.31
N ASP A 131 -0.01 -3.40 21.96
CA ASP A 131 -0.96 -2.49 21.30
C ASP A 131 -0.80 -2.45 19.77
N ARG A 132 0.05 -3.32 19.21
CA ARG A 132 0.43 -3.25 17.79
C ARG A 132 -0.69 -3.65 16.81
N ASP A 133 -1.65 -4.45 17.23
CA ASP A 133 -2.74 -4.94 16.36
C ASP A 133 -4.07 -4.20 16.57
N LYS A 134 -4.10 -3.18 17.43
CA LYS A 134 -5.31 -2.37 17.58
C LYS A 134 -5.41 -1.32 16.46
N PRO A 135 -6.62 -1.11 15.87
CA PRO A 135 -6.86 -0.05 14.92
C PRO A 135 -6.44 1.29 15.48
N LYS A 136 -5.74 2.10 14.69
CA LYS A 136 -5.51 3.50 15.05
C LYS A 136 -6.79 4.32 14.80
N PRO A 137 -6.96 5.46 15.46
CA PRO A 137 -8.13 6.31 15.26
C PRO A 137 -8.41 6.66 13.79
N LEU A 138 -7.36 6.79 12.97
CA LEU A 138 -7.52 7.11 11.54
C LEU A 138 -8.00 5.91 10.73
N ASP A 139 -7.68 4.66 11.13
CA ASP A 139 -8.20 3.45 10.50
C ASP A 139 -9.72 3.39 10.67
N ILE A 140 -10.19 3.63 11.89
CA ILE A 140 -11.63 3.67 12.20
C ILE A 140 -12.34 4.74 11.38
N VAL A 141 -11.77 5.96 11.31
CA VAL A 141 -12.36 7.06 10.55
C VAL A 141 -12.35 6.76 9.04
N ALA A 142 -11.28 6.16 8.52
CA ALA A 142 -11.20 5.75 7.11
C ALA A 142 -12.26 4.69 6.78
N ASN A 143 -12.42 3.68 7.65
CA ASN A 143 -13.44 2.65 7.52
C ASN A 143 -14.85 3.24 7.49
N GLU A 144 -15.18 4.13 8.41
CA GLU A 144 -16.48 4.82 8.46
C GLU A 144 -16.74 5.67 7.21
N ILE A 145 -15.74 6.40 6.70
CA ILE A 145 -15.85 7.19 5.48
C ILE A 145 -16.19 6.29 4.29
N ILE A 146 -15.50 5.16 4.14
CA ILE A 146 -15.75 4.23 3.05
C ILE A 146 -17.12 3.58 3.21
N LEU A 147 -17.46 3.05 4.38
CA LEU A 147 -18.76 2.44 4.65
C LEU A 147 -19.92 3.40 4.32
N SER A 148 -19.83 4.64 4.79
CA SER A 148 -20.83 5.67 4.47
C SER A 148 -20.94 5.93 2.97
N SER A 149 -19.81 5.97 2.26
CA SER A 149 -19.79 6.21 0.82
C SER A 149 -20.37 5.03 0.04
N LEU A 150 -20.06 3.80 0.44
CA LEU A 150 -20.59 2.58 -0.18
C LEU A 150 -22.12 2.48 0.04
N ARG A 151 -22.62 2.79 1.23
CA ARG A 151 -24.06 2.87 1.50
C ARG A 151 -24.75 3.86 0.58
N ASN A 152 -24.18 5.05 0.43
CA ASN A 152 -24.74 6.11 -0.42
C ASN A 152 -24.72 5.77 -1.91
N SER A 153 -23.89 4.82 -2.34
CA SER A 153 -23.89 4.36 -3.74
C SER A 153 -25.15 3.60 -4.11
N GLY A 154 -25.77 2.91 -3.14
CA GLY A 154 -26.87 1.97 -3.38
C GLY A 154 -26.48 0.74 -4.20
N LYS A 155 -25.18 0.52 -4.46
CA LYS A 155 -24.67 -0.52 -5.37
C LYS A 155 -23.95 -1.67 -4.65
N VAL A 156 -23.87 -1.63 -3.33
CA VAL A 156 -23.11 -2.60 -2.53
C VAL A 156 -24.04 -3.36 -1.62
N SER A 157 -24.03 -4.69 -1.71
CA SER A 157 -24.75 -5.57 -0.79
C SER A 157 -23.91 -5.89 0.45
N VAL A 158 -22.60 -6.07 0.30
CA VAL A 158 -21.71 -6.47 1.38
C VAL A 158 -20.43 -5.64 1.33
N MET A 159 -19.99 -5.17 2.50
CA MET A 159 -18.64 -4.66 2.73
C MET A 159 -17.91 -5.60 3.69
N ALA A 160 -16.69 -6.00 3.32
CA ALA A 160 -15.79 -6.75 4.18
C ALA A 160 -14.49 -5.95 4.35
N SER A 161 -14.20 -5.53 5.57
CA SER A 161 -13.06 -4.67 5.91
C SER A 161 -12.04 -5.38 6.78
N GLU A 162 -10.79 -4.92 6.74
CA GLU A 162 -9.77 -5.31 7.71
C GLU A 162 -10.17 -4.95 9.14
N GLU A 163 -10.85 -3.81 9.30
CA GLU A 163 -11.17 -3.19 10.59
C GLU A 163 -12.44 -3.77 11.25
N ASP A 164 -13.18 -4.64 10.57
CA ASP A 164 -14.41 -5.24 11.06
C ASP A 164 -14.23 -6.75 11.27
N ASP A 165 -14.62 -7.30 12.43
CA ASP A 165 -14.51 -8.73 12.75
C ASP A 165 -15.32 -9.61 11.79
N ALA A 166 -16.41 -9.08 11.20
CA ALA A 166 -17.29 -9.74 10.28
C ALA A 166 -17.75 -8.80 9.15
N PRO A 167 -18.09 -9.34 7.96
CA PRO A 167 -18.62 -8.54 6.86
C PRO A 167 -19.95 -7.88 7.22
N ILE A 168 -20.15 -6.65 6.75
CA ILE A 168 -21.36 -5.87 6.97
C ILE A 168 -22.30 -6.03 5.79
N TRP A 169 -23.54 -6.52 6.04
CA TRP A 169 -24.60 -6.49 5.05
C TRP A 169 -25.16 -5.07 4.94
N ILE A 170 -25.16 -4.50 3.75
CA ILE A 170 -25.54 -3.09 3.52
C ILE A 170 -26.91 -2.98 2.88
N ASN A 171 -27.15 -3.70 1.77
CA ASN A 171 -28.34 -3.52 0.93
C ASN A 171 -28.68 -4.83 0.19
N ASP A 172 -29.96 -5.18 0.15
CA ASP A 172 -30.43 -6.39 -0.55
C ASP A 172 -30.40 -6.24 -2.09
N ASP A 173 -30.49 -5.03 -2.61
CA ASP A 173 -30.51 -4.74 -4.05
C ASP A 173 -29.12 -4.46 -4.63
N GLY A 174 -28.07 -4.40 -3.82
CA GLY A 174 -26.72 -4.11 -4.26
C GLY A 174 -26.13 -5.25 -5.10
N PRO A 175 -25.68 -5.00 -6.35
CA PRO A 175 -25.11 -6.05 -7.19
C PRO A 175 -23.68 -6.44 -6.80
N PHE A 176 -22.99 -5.66 -5.94
CA PHE A 176 -21.57 -5.84 -5.66
C PHE A 176 -21.28 -6.17 -4.20
N VAL A 177 -20.18 -6.89 -4.02
CA VAL A 177 -19.47 -7.11 -2.76
C VAL A 177 -18.14 -6.36 -2.84
N VAL A 178 -17.84 -5.55 -1.83
CA VAL A 178 -16.58 -4.79 -1.74
C VAL A 178 -15.78 -5.31 -0.57
N VAL A 179 -14.54 -5.74 -0.85
CA VAL A 179 -13.55 -6.11 0.16
C VAL A 179 -12.49 -5.04 0.20
N LEU A 180 -12.01 -4.64 1.38
CA LEU A 180 -11.08 -3.53 1.48
C LEU A 180 -10.20 -3.54 2.74
N ASP A 181 -9.01 -2.97 2.59
CA ASP A 181 -8.19 -2.43 3.66
C ASP A 181 -8.34 -0.90 3.59
N PRO A 182 -8.98 -0.27 4.58
CA PRO A 182 -9.26 1.17 4.54
C PRO A 182 -8.01 2.03 4.54
N LEU A 183 -6.96 1.59 5.25
CA LEU A 183 -5.74 2.38 5.41
C LEU A 183 -4.51 1.50 5.68
N ASP A 184 -4.05 0.76 4.65
CA ASP A 184 -2.81 -0.03 4.72
C ASP A 184 -1.63 0.82 5.19
N GLY A 185 -0.91 0.28 6.17
CA GLY A 185 0.28 0.92 6.69
C GLY A 185 0.01 2.14 7.59
N SER A 186 -1.11 2.23 8.27
CA SER A 186 -1.47 3.35 9.17
C SER A 186 -0.42 3.68 10.23
N ARG A 187 0.43 2.71 10.61
CA ARG A 187 1.59 2.93 11.51
C ARG A 187 2.65 3.85 10.91
N ASN A 188 2.65 4.03 9.61
CA ASN A 188 3.59 4.87 8.89
C ASN A 188 3.23 6.36 8.93
N ILE A 189 2.00 6.70 9.32
CA ILE A 189 1.48 8.08 9.30
C ILE A 189 2.29 9.01 10.19
N ASP A 190 2.64 8.57 11.40
CA ASP A 190 3.41 9.37 12.36
C ASP A 190 4.81 9.74 11.85
N ALA A 191 5.36 8.93 10.95
CA ALA A 191 6.66 9.14 10.31
C ALA A 191 6.55 9.75 8.90
N SER A 192 5.33 10.11 8.46
CA SER A 192 5.06 10.62 7.10
C SER A 192 5.53 9.67 5.98
N ILE A 193 5.56 8.37 6.27
CA ILE A 193 5.82 7.33 5.27
C ILE A 193 4.49 7.04 4.55
N PRO A 194 4.51 6.75 3.23
CA PRO A 194 3.31 6.50 2.46
C PRO A 194 2.39 5.43 3.04
N THR A 195 1.09 5.64 2.92
CA THR A 195 0.02 4.70 3.27
C THR A 195 -0.91 4.51 2.07
N GLY A 196 -1.88 3.63 2.16
CA GLY A 196 -2.81 3.42 1.05
C GLY A 196 -4.14 2.83 1.47
N THR A 197 -5.12 2.89 0.58
CA THR A 197 -6.37 2.13 0.63
C THR A 197 -6.31 1.05 -0.42
N ILE A 198 -6.70 -0.19 -0.10
CA ILE A 198 -6.78 -1.30 -1.06
C ILE A 198 -8.23 -1.74 -1.15
N PHE A 199 -8.74 -2.03 -2.35
CA PHE A 199 -10.09 -2.53 -2.55
C PHE A 199 -10.19 -3.57 -3.66
N GLY A 200 -11.14 -4.50 -3.52
CA GLY A 200 -11.56 -5.43 -4.54
C GLY A 200 -13.08 -5.46 -4.64
N VAL A 201 -13.60 -5.64 -5.85
CA VAL A 201 -15.03 -5.69 -6.13
C VAL A 201 -15.37 -7.03 -6.77
N TYR A 202 -16.36 -7.71 -6.22
CA TYR A 202 -16.95 -8.95 -6.74
C TYR A 202 -18.42 -8.74 -7.07
N ASN A 203 -18.95 -9.58 -7.93
CA ASN A 203 -20.41 -9.69 -8.05
C ASN A 203 -20.99 -10.39 -6.82
N ARG A 204 -22.15 -9.94 -6.38
CA ARG A 204 -22.95 -10.66 -5.39
C ARG A 204 -23.35 -12.04 -5.93
N LEU A 205 -23.46 -13.01 -5.04
CA LEU A 205 -23.88 -14.38 -5.33
C LEU A 205 -25.36 -14.55 -4.97
N PRO A 206 -26.30 -14.44 -5.94
CA PRO A 206 -27.75 -14.53 -5.68
C PRO A 206 -28.18 -15.89 -5.12
N GLU A 207 -27.43 -16.94 -5.41
CA GLU A 207 -27.66 -18.29 -4.87
C GLU A 207 -27.59 -18.38 -3.36
N LEU A 208 -27.00 -17.37 -2.70
CA LEU A 208 -26.88 -17.29 -1.25
C LEU A 208 -28.02 -16.51 -0.56
N ASP A 209 -28.97 -15.97 -1.32
CA ASP A 209 -30.01 -15.08 -0.78
C ASP A 209 -30.91 -15.74 0.27
N ASN A 210 -31.06 -17.06 0.25
CA ASN A 210 -31.84 -17.83 1.21
C ASN A 210 -31.09 -18.10 2.53
N GLN A 211 -29.81 -17.75 2.63
CA GLN A 211 -29.02 -17.95 3.85
C GLN A 211 -29.29 -16.85 4.87
N PRO A 212 -29.05 -17.10 6.18
CA PRO A 212 -29.02 -16.04 7.19
C PRO A 212 -28.09 -14.89 6.82
N THR A 213 -28.43 -13.67 7.22
CA THR A 213 -27.72 -12.46 6.79
C THR A 213 -26.22 -12.50 7.08
N GLU A 214 -25.81 -12.99 8.24
CA GLU A 214 -24.38 -13.09 8.60
C GLU A 214 -23.65 -14.13 7.73
N GLU A 215 -24.28 -15.28 7.49
CA GLU A 215 -23.71 -16.36 6.67
C GLU A 215 -23.60 -15.93 5.20
N LYS A 216 -24.68 -15.34 4.63
CA LYS A 216 -24.64 -14.85 3.24
C LYS A 216 -23.64 -13.72 3.06
N ALA A 217 -23.43 -12.83 4.04
CA ALA A 217 -22.41 -11.79 4.01
C ALA A 217 -21.01 -12.40 3.97
N LEU A 218 -20.75 -13.37 4.85
CA LEU A 218 -19.45 -14.04 4.92
C LEU A 218 -19.15 -14.80 3.62
N LEU A 219 -20.07 -15.65 3.15
CA LEU A 219 -19.87 -16.45 1.93
C LEU A 219 -19.67 -15.58 0.68
N ASN A 220 -20.41 -14.46 0.57
CA ASN A 220 -20.21 -13.49 -0.49
C ASN A 220 -18.80 -12.85 -0.46
N SER A 221 -18.22 -12.67 0.72
CA SER A 221 -16.88 -12.10 0.91
C SER A 221 -15.75 -13.10 0.66
N LEU A 222 -16.02 -14.40 0.78
CA LEU A 222 -15.03 -15.48 0.63
C LEU A 222 -14.93 -15.99 -0.82
N GLN A 223 -14.98 -15.10 -1.80
CA GLN A 223 -14.79 -15.47 -3.20
C GLN A 223 -13.31 -15.55 -3.57
N SER A 224 -12.97 -16.48 -4.48
CA SER A 224 -11.62 -16.56 -5.06
C SER A 224 -11.26 -15.27 -5.81
N GLY A 225 -10.01 -14.84 -5.74
CA GLY A 225 -9.54 -13.63 -6.43
C GLY A 225 -9.77 -13.65 -7.95
N ARG A 226 -9.94 -14.82 -8.56
CA ARG A 226 -10.30 -14.97 -9.99
C ARG A 226 -11.68 -14.42 -10.33
N LYS A 227 -12.56 -14.23 -9.34
CA LYS A 227 -13.91 -13.69 -9.52
C LYS A 227 -13.97 -12.16 -9.36
N LEU A 228 -12.85 -11.49 -9.11
CA LEU A 228 -12.80 -10.03 -9.07
C LEU A 228 -13.24 -9.45 -10.42
N VAL A 229 -14.16 -8.49 -10.38
CA VAL A 229 -14.59 -7.71 -11.54
C VAL A 229 -13.87 -6.37 -11.64
N ALA A 230 -13.40 -5.86 -10.50
CA ALA A 230 -12.50 -4.71 -10.42
C ALA A 230 -11.64 -4.80 -9.16
N ALA A 231 -10.47 -4.19 -9.21
CA ALA A 231 -9.63 -3.99 -8.04
C ALA A 231 -8.84 -2.69 -8.18
N GLY A 232 -8.41 -2.14 -7.06
CA GLY A 232 -7.57 -0.95 -7.04
C GLY A 232 -6.92 -0.71 -5.69
N TYR A 233 -6.00 0.24 -5.70
CA TYR A 233 -5.48 0.87 -4.51
C TYR A 233 -5.33 2.36 -4.71
N VAL A 234 -5.35 3.10 -3.62
CA VAL A 234 -4.96 4.51 -3.61
C VAL A 234 -3.72 4.67 -2.74
N LEU A 235 -2.65 5.17 -3.33
CA LEU A 235 -1.41 5.51 -2.65
C LEU A 235 -1.47 6.95 -2.17
N TYR A 236 -1.33 7.16 -0.86
CA TYR A 236 -1.24 8.47 -0.21
C TYR A 236 0.23 8.80 0.07
N SER A 237 0.82 9.65 -0.77
CA SER A 237 2.24 10.01 -0.72
C SER A 237 2.43 11.47 -1.18
N SER A 238 3.61 11.80 -1.72
CA SER A 238 3.90 13.09 -2.37
C SER A 238 2.87 13.46 -3.44
N ALA A 239 2.35 12.46 -4.14
CA ALA A 239 1.13 12.53 -4.94
C ALA A 239 0.12 11.51 -4.41
N THR A 240 -1.18 11.77 -4.57
CA THR A 240 -2.23 10.78 -4.34
C THR A 240 -2.52 10.10 -5.67
N ILE A 241 -2.28 8.78 -5.75
CA ILE A 241 -2.40 8.02 -7.00
C ILE A 241 -3.40 6.90 -6.79
N LEU A 242 -4.46 6.88 -7.59
CA LEU A 242 -5.40 5.77 -7.69
C LEU A 242 -4.95 4.87 -8.84
N CYS A 243 -4.66 3.60 -8.53
CA CYS A 243 -4.33 2.58 -9.51
C CYS A 243 -5.44 1.54 -9.52
N ALA A 244 -6.02 1.25 -10.69
CA ALA A 244 -7.16 0.35 -10.78
C ALA A 244 -7.15 -0.46 -12.08
N SER A 245 -7.85 -1.60 -12.04
CA SER A 245 -8.17 -2.44 -13.17
C SER A 245 -9.64 -2.85 -13.13
N PHE A 246 -10.23 -2.93 -14.32
CA PHE A 246 -11.61 -3.33 -14.59
C PHE A 246 -11.65 -4.53 -15.53
N GLY A 247 -10.63 -5.39 -15.50
CA GLY A 247 -10.49 -6.57 -16.35
C GLY A 247 -9.82 -6.32 -17.72
N SER A 248 -9.44 -5.09 -18.03
CA SER A 248 -8.85 -4.69 -19.33
C SER A 248 -7.50 -3.98 -19.17
N GLY A 249 -6.64 -4.48 -18.31
CA GLY A 249 -5.35 -3.88 -17.98
C GLY A 249 -5.42 -3.01 -16.72
N THR A 250 -4.28 -2.51 -16.31
CA THR A 250 -4.11 -1.69 -15.10
C THR A 250 -3.75 -0.26 -15.48
N HIS A 251 -4.40 0.72 -14.83
CA HIS A 251 -4.25 2.14 -15.13
C HIS A 251 -4.04 2.92 -13.85
N ALA A 252 -3.26 4.02 -13.90
CA ALA A 252 -3.12 4.90 -12.75
C ALA A 252 -3.51 6.34 -13.07
N PHE A 253 -4.15 6.95 -12.06
CA PHE A 253 -4.72 8.29 -12.09
C PHE A 253 -4.15 9.09 -10.92
N THR A 254 -3.64 10.27 -11.17
CA THR A 254 -3.13 11.16 -10.14
C THR A 254 -4.17 12.19 -9.77
N LEU A 255 -4.37 12.40 -8.47
CA LEU A 255 -5.28 13.42 -7.97
C LEU A 255 -4.72 14.82 -8.26
N ASP A 256 -5.40 15.55 -9.15
CA ASP A 256 -5.18 16.97 -9.32
C ASP A 256 -5.90 17.72 -8.19
N ARG A 257 -5.12 18.33 -7.30
CA ARG A 257 -5.66 19.06 -6.15
C ARG A 257 -6.37 20.35 -6.54
N SER A 258 -6.14 20.87 -7.74
CA SER A 258 -6.79 22.12 -8.21
C SER A 258 -8.21 21.88 -8.68
N THR A 259 -8.46 20.76 -9.35
CA THR A 259 -9.80 20.36 -9.82
C THR A 259 -10.50 19.39 -8.88
N GLY A 260 -9.73 18.67 -8.07
CA GLY A 260 -10.22 17.60 -7.22
C GLY A 260 -10.48 16.30 -8.00
N ASP A 261 -10.01 16.16 -9.23
CA ASP A 261 -10.22 14.99 -10.06
C ASP A 261 -8.99 14.08 -10.13
N PHE A 262 -9.24 12.77 -10.25
CA PHE A 262 -8.21 11.81 -10.60
C PHE A 262 -8.01 11.81 -12.11
N ILE A 263 -6.84 12.29 -12.55
CA ILE A 263 -6.49 12.45 -13.95
C ILE A 263 -5.61 11.28 -14.40
N LEU A 264 -5.91 10.68 -15.55
CA LEU A 264 -5.13 9.57 -16.11
C LEU A 264 -3.69 9.99 -16.38
N THR A 265 -2.75 9.37 -15.67
CA THR A 265 -1.31 9.65 -15.82
C THR A 265 -0.53 8.47 -16.36
N HIS A 266 -0.99 7.24 -16.09
CA HIS A 266 -0.33 6.02 -16.56
C HIS A 266 -1.38 5.09 -17.19
N PRO A 267 -1.66 5.22 -18.48
CA PRO A 267 -2.55 4.29 -19.18
C PRO A 267 -1.85 2.94 -19.39
N SER A 268 -2.61 1.85 -19.23
CA SER A 268 -2.18 0.49 -19.57
C SER A 268 -0.78 0.12 -19.03
N ILE A 269 -0.60 0.26 -17.71
CA ILE A 269 0.65 -0.08 -17.05
C ILE A 269 1.02 -1.52 -17.38
N ARG A 270 2.30 -1.73 -17.70
CA ARG A 270 2.89 -3.04 -17.89
C ARG A 270 4.08 -3.19 -16.96
N ILE A 271 4.00 -4.17 -16.05
CA ILE A 271 5.14 -4.53 -15.22
C ILE A 271 6.23 -5.08 -16.14
N PRO A 272 7.46 -4.54 -16.12
CA PRO A 272 8.55 -5.14 -16.87
C PRO A 272 8.68 -6.63 -16.53
N PRO A 273 8.96 -7.53 -17.50
CA PRO A 273 9.04 -8.96 -17.24
C PRO A 273 10.10 -9.34 -16.21
N GLN A 274 11.12 -8.50 -16.06
CA GLN A 274 12.17 -8.57 -15.04
C GLN A 274 12.48 -7.18 -14.51
N GLY A 275 13.00 -7.10 -13.27
CA GLY A 275 13.44 -5.85 -12.68
C GLY A 275 14.86 -5.93 -12.11
N GLN A 276 15.27 -4.88 -11.39
CA GLN A 276 16.54 -4.84 -10.66
C GLN A 276 16.33 -4.34 -9.23
N ILE A 277 15.13 -4.57 -8.70
CA ILE A 277 14.72 -4.14 -7.36
C ILE A 277 14.07 -5.32 -6.66
N TYR A 278 14.47 -5.55 -5.42
CA TYR A 278 13.69 -6.37 -4.49
C TYR A 278 13.35 -5.56 -3.24
N SER A 279 12.16 -5.82 -2.71
CA SER A 279 11.65 -5.21 -1.48
C SER A 279 11.28 -6.30 -0.50
N VAL A 280 11.98 -6.37 0.62
CA VAL A 280 11.72 -7.31 1.72
C VAL A 280 12.38 -6.79 3.00
N ASN A 281 11.86 -7.18 4.16
CA ASN A 281 12.49 -6.86 5.44
C ASN A 281 13.77 -7.68 5.66
N ASP A 282 14.90 -7.15 5.20
CA ASP A 282 16.23 -7.79 5.29
C ASP A 282 16.69 -8.08 6.73
N ALA A 283 16.16 -7.39 7.72
CA ALA A 283 16.47 -7.69 9.13
C ALA A 283 16.04 -9.12 9.54
N ARG A 284 15.19 -9.76 8.71
CA ARG A 284 14.70 -11.13 8.92
C ARG A 284 15.46 -12.17 8.09
N TYR A 285 16.59 -11.83 7.47
CA TYR A 285 17.36 -12.72 6.62
C TYR A 285 17.64 -14.09 7.27
N PHE A 286 17.99 -14.10 8.55
CA PHE A 286 18.32 -15.33 9.27
C PHE A 286 17.08 -16.16 9.69
N ASP A 287 15.89 -15.57 9.64
CA ASP A 287 14.62 -16.25 9.90
C ASP A 287 14.04 -16.89 8.61
N TRP A 288 14.60 -16.53 7.44
CA TRP A 288 14.10 -17.01 6.16
C TRP A 288 14.49 -18.46 5.88
N PRO A 289 13.66 -19.22 5.14
CA PRO A 289 14.04 -20.54 4.66
C PRO A 289 15.20 -20.47 3.67
N GLU A 290 15.87 -21.57 3.48
CA GLU A 290 17.08 -21.65 2.64
C GLU A 290 16.84 -21.18 1.21
N GLY A 291 15.70 -21.59 0.58
CA GLY A 291 15.37 -21.18 -0.79
C GLY A 291 15.28 -19.67 -0.96
N LEU A 292 14.64 -18.97 0.01
CA LEU A 292 14.55 -17.50 -0.05
C LEU A 292 15.92 -16.83 0.12
N ARG A 293 16.76 -17.33 1.05
CA ARG A 293 18.12 -16.80 1.23
C ARG A 293 18.94 -16.97 -0.03
N GLN A 294 18.92 -18.16 -0.64
CA GLN A 294 19.64 -18.44 -1.88
C GLN A 294 19.17 -17.54 -3.03
N TYR A 295 17.86 -17.34 -3.19
CA TYR A 295 17.33 -16.41 -4.17
C TYR A 295 17.87 -14.98 -3.97
N ILE A 296 17.75 -14.44 -2.76
CA ILE A 296 18.22 -13.09 -2.45
C ILE A 296 19.73 -12.93 -2.68
N ASP A 297 20.52 -13.91 -2.23
CA ASP A 297 21.98 -13.86 -2.43
C ASP A 297 22.36 -13.97 -3.91
N THR A 298 21.61 -14.71 -4.69
CA THR A 298 21.80 -14.85 -6.13
C THR A 298 21.52 -13.55 -6.87
N VAL A 299 20.38 -12.92 -6.62
CA VAL A 299 20.03 -11.65 -7.30
C VAL A 299 20.90 -10.47 -6.84
N ARG A 300 21.34 -10.44 -5.57
CA ARG A 300 22.33 -9.46 -5.07
C ARG A 300 23.67 -9.56 -5.79
N GLN A 301 24.10 -10.76 -6.15
CA GLN A 301 25.34 -11.01 -6.85
C GLN A 301 25.23 -10.82 -8.37
N GLY A 302 24.02 -10.72 -8.90
CA GLY A 302 23.76 -10.70 -10.35
C GLY A 302 24.02 -12.05 -11.01
N LYS A 303 23.74 -13.15 -10.27
CA LYS A 303 23.92 -14.54 -10.72
C LYS A 303 22.60 -15.26 -11.01
N GLY A 304 21.47 -14.54 -10.94
CA GLY A 304 20.15 -15.06 -11.29
C GLY A 304 19.97 -15.25 -12.80
N LYS A 305 18.76 -15.64 -13.19
CA LYS A 305 18.37 -15.73 -14.61
C LYS A 305 18.62 -14.40 -15.32
N PHE A 306 18.39 -13.29 -14.62
CA PHE A 306 18.76 -11.96 -15.09
C PHE A 306 20.15 -11.59 -14.53
N PRO A 307 21.21 -11.49 -15.39
CA PRO A 307 22.58 -11.36 -14.94
C PRO A 307 22.93 -9.90 -14.54
N LYS A 308 22.08 -9.29 -13.71
CA LYS A 308 22.30 -7.96 -13.14
C LYS A 308 22.05 -7.96 -11.65
N LYS A 309 22.80 -7.18 -10.92
CA LYS A 309 22.64 -7.01 -9.47
C LYS A 309 21.35 -6.28 -9.16
N TYR A 310 20.55 -6.81 -8.22
CA TYR A 310 19.37 -6.15 -7.70
C TYR A 310 19.71 -5.24 -6.54
N SER A 311 18.97 -4.15 -6.43
CA SER A 311 19.03 -3.21 -5.31
C SER A 311 17.89 -3.45 -4.33
N ALA A 312 18.21 -3.50 -3.04
CA ALA A 312 17.21 -3.50 -1.97
C ALA A 312 16.49 -2.14 -1.91
N ARG A 313 15.16 -2.17 -1.88
CA ARG A 313 14.31 -0.97 -1.78
C ARG A 313 13.07 -1.31 -0.96
N TYR A 314 13.20 -1.37 0.35
CA TYR A 314 12.12 -1.68 1.28
C TYR A 314 11.62 -0.39 1.95
N ILE A 315 10.36 -0.01 1.73
CA ILE A 315 9.70 1.17 2.29
C ILE A 315 8.93 0.80 3.56
N CYS A 316 8.52 -0.46 3.70
CA CYS A 316 7.62 -0.94 4.76
C CYS A 316 6.19 -0.35 4.63
N SER A 317 5.75 -0.13 3.40
CA SER A 317 4.40 0.21 3.00
C SER A 317 4.03 -0.67 1.82
N LEU A 318 3.06 -1.58 2.02
CA LEU A 318 2.70 -2.58 1.00
C LEU A 318 2.33 -1.90 -0.32
N VAL A 319 1.44 -0.91 -0.26
CA VAL A 319 0.98 -0.18 -1.45
C VAL A 319 2.14 0.56 -2.13
N ALA A 320 3.04 1.22 -1.37
CA ALA A 320 4.15 1.97 -1.96
C ALA A 320 5.22 1.06 -2.56
N ASP A 321 5.56 -0.04 -1.89
CA ASP A 321 6.50 -1.04 -2.39
C ASP A 321 5.96 -1.71 -3.66
N PHE A 322 4.68 -2.05 -3.69
CA PHE A 322 4.03 -2.62 -4.86
C PHE A 322 3.90 -1.61 -6.01
N HIS A 323 3.49 -0.36 -5.74
CA HIS A 323 3.38 0.68 -6.77
C HIS A 323 4.71 0.91 -7.50
N ARG A 324 5.82 0.99 -6.75
CA ARG A 324 7.15 1.08 -7.35
C ARG A 324 7.47 -0.15 -8.21
N THR A 325 7.13 -1.35 -7.73
CA THR A 325 7.34 -2.60 -8.46
C THR A 325 6.50 -2.68 -9.73
N MET A 326 5.25 -2.17 -9.69
CA MET A 326 4.40 -2.03 -10.88
C MET A 326 5.05 -1.20 -11.99
N LEU A 327 5.77 -0.14 -11.63
CA LEU A 327 6.35 0.79 -12.62
C LEU A 327 7.74 0.35 -13.10
N TYR A 328 8.56 -0.24 -12.23
CA TYR A 328 9.98 -0.50 -12.53
C TYR A 328 10.33 -1.98 -12.63
N GLY A 329 9.40 -2.86 -12.34
CA GLY A 329 9.65 -4.29 -12.24
C GLY A 329 10.41 -4.68 -10.97
N GLY A 330 10.78 -5.95 -10.90
CA GLY A 330 11.36 -6.56 -9.71
C GLY A 330 10.30 -7.22 -8.84
N ILE A 331 10.58 -7.37 -7.56
CA ILE A 331 9.74 -8.15 -6.67
C ILE A 331 9.55 -7.48 -5.30
N ALA A 332 8.30 -7.37 -4.86
CA ALA A 332 7.93 -6.99 -3.49
C ALA A 332 7.51 -8.24 -2.72
N MET A 333 8.04 -8.45 -1.52
CA MET A 333 7.93 -9.71 -0.80
C MET A 333 7.56 -9.51 0.67
N ASN A 334 6.57 -10.26 1.12
CA ASN A 334 6.29 -10.54 2.51
C ASN A 334 6.24 -12.06 2.69
N PRO A 335 7.35 -12.71 3.06
CA PRO A 335 7.47 -14.17 3.01
C PRO A 335 6.77 -14.91 4.15
N ARG A 336 6.19 -14.22 5.12
CA ARG A 336 5.52 -14.79 6.30
C ARG A 336 3.99 -14.69 6.20
N ASP A 337 3.28 -15.46 7.00
CA ASP A 337 1.83 -15.39 7.18
C ASP A 337 1.43 -14.10 7.91
N HIS A 338 1.36 -12.99 7.18
CA HIS A 338 1.07 -11.67 7.72
C HIS A 338 -0.03 -10.94 6.98
N LEU A 339 0.10 -10.87 5.65
CA LEU A 339 -0.86 -10.16 4.81
C LEU A 339 -2.13 -10.99 4.61
N ARG A 340 -3.27 -10.32 4.45
CA ARG A 340 -4.57 -10.96 4.37
C ARG A 340 -4.94 -11.28 2.92
N LEU A 341 -5.45 -12.49 2.72
CA LEU A 341 -5.80 -12.97 1.39
C LEU A 341 -6.91 -12.15 0.73
N VAL A 342 -7.98 -11.86 1.49
CA VAL A 342 -9.25 -11.37 0.92
C VAL A 342 -9.14 -9.95 0.40
N TYR A 343 -8.59 -9.03 1.19
CA TYR A 343 -8.66 -7.59 0.91
C TYR A 343 -7.31 -6.91 0.64
N GLU A 344 -6.18 -7.62 0.77
CA GLU A 344 -4.85 -7.12 0.38
C GLU A 344 -4.30 -7.95 -0.79
N ALA A 345 -4.07 -9.25 -0.58
CA ALA A 345 -3.37 -10.09 -1.55
C ALA A 345 -4.16 -10.31 -2.85
N ASN A 346 -5.46 -10.60 -2.77
CA ASN A 346 -6.30 -10.78 -3.96
C ASN A 346 -6.36 -9.51 -4.82
N PRO A 347 -6.72 -8.32 -4.30
CA PRO A 347 -6.79 -7.10 -5.12
C PRO A 347 -5.44 -6.74 -5.75
N LEU A 348 -4.34 -6.80 -4.99
CA LEU A 348 -3.01 -6.45 -5.51
C LEU A 348 -2.51 -7.47 -6.54
N SER A 349 -2.78 -8.76 -6.34
CA SER A 349 -2.44 -9.80 -7.32
C SER A 349 -3.25 -9.67 -8.60
N TYR A 350 -4.52 -9.29 -8.50
CA TYR A 350 -5.34 -9.00 -9.68
C TYR A 350 -4.72 -7.86 -10.51
N LEU A 351 -4.34 -6.76 -9.87
CA LEU A 351 -3.67 -5.65 -10.54
C LEU A 351 -2.34 -6.08 -11.18
N ALA A 352 -1.55 -6.90 -10.48
CA ALA A 352 -0.29 -7.40 -11.01
C ALA A 352 -0.51 -8.25 -12.27
N GLU A 353 -1.45 -9.20 -12.26
CA GLU A 353 -1.75 -10.07 -13.41
C GLU A 353 -2.32 -9.26 -14.58
N GLN A 354 -3.19 -8.27 -14.33
CA GLN A 354 -3.71 -7.35 -15.36
C GLN A 354 -2.62 -6.46 -15.96
N ALA A 355 -1.53 -6.22 -15.24
CA ALA A 355 -0.35 -5.50 -15.71
C ALA A 355 0.72 -6.43 -16.33
N GLY A 356 0.46 -7.74 -16.47
CA GLY A 356 1.41 -8.71 -17.03
C GLY A 356 2.47 -9.21 -16.05
N GLY A 357 2.32 -8.96 -14.76
CA GLY A 357 3.10 -9.53 -13.68
C GLY A 357 2.44 -10.75 -13.03
N LYS A 358 2.82 -11.05 -11.79
CA LYS A 358 2.31 -12.20 -11.03
C LYS A 358 2.18 -11.90 -9.55
N GLY A 359 1.14 -12.49 -8.92
CA GLY A 359 0.98 -12.58 -7.47
C GLY A 359 1.04 -14.05 -7.02
N SER A 360 1.90 -14.36 -6.05
CA SER A 360 2.16 -15.73 -5.59
C SER A 360 2.26 -15.81 -4.07
N ASP A 361 1.90 -16.97 -3.50
CA ASP A 361 2.24 -17.31 -2.11
C ASP A 361 3.62 -17.96 -1.98
N GLY A 362 4.37 -18.00 -3.10
CA GLY A 362 5.66 -18.70 -3.24
C GLY A 362 5.53 -20.11 -3.79
N LYS A 363 4.30 -20.59 -4.04
CA LYS A 363 3.99 -21.92 -4.61
C LYS A 363 2.82 -21.90 -5.57
N ARG A 364 1.86 -21.01 -5.37
CA ARG A 364 0.60 -20.94 -6.12
C ARG A 364 0.26 -19.51 -6.43
N SER A 365 -0.43 -19.26 -7.56
CA SER A 365 -1.06 -17.95 -7.81
C SER A 365 -2.06 -17.64 -6.70
N ILE A 366 -1.95 -16.44 -6.14
CA ILE A 366 -2.86 -15.90 -5.11
C ILE A 366 -4.32 -16.00 -5.55
N LEU A 367 -4.60 -15.58 -6.78
CA LEU A 367 -5.98 -15.54 -7.29
C LEU A 367 -6.65 -16.92 -7.35
N SER A 368 -5.87 -18.01 -7.36
CA SER A 368 -6.39 -19.38 -7.36
C SER A 368 -6.77 -19.90 -5.97
N ILE A 369 -6.38 -19.20 -4.92
CA ILE A 369 -6.64 -19.63 -3.54
C ILE A 369 -8.09 -19.32 -3.18
N GLN A 370 -8.82 -20.35 -2.71
CA GLN A 370 -10.16 -20.16 -2.15
C GLN A 370 -10.03 -19.71 -0.69
N PRO A 371 -10.50 -18.49 -0.34
CA PRO A 371 -10.51 -18.06 1.05
C PRO A 371 -11.43 -18.96 1.90
N VAL A 372 -10.99 -19.24 3.14
CA VAL A 372 -11.77 -20.05 4.10
C VAL A 372 -12.20 -19.24 5.33
N LYS A 373 -11.62 -18.07 5.53
CA LYS A 373 -11.99 -17.11 6.57
C LYS A 373 -11.65 -15.69 6.14
N LEU A 374 -12.35 -14.68 6.68
CA LEU A 374 -12.21 -13.28 6.31
C LEU A 374 -10.76 -12.76 6.48
N HIS A 375 -10.17 -12.95 7.64
CA HIS A 375 -8.82 -12.49 7.95
C HIS A 375 -7.75 -13.57 7.74
N GLN A 376 -7.94 -14.42 6.72
CA GLN A 376 -6.94 -15.43 6.35
C GLN A 376 -5.64 -14.77 5.93
N ARG A 377 -4.54 -15.14 6.61
CA ARG A 377 -3.19 -14.63 6.32
C ARG A 377 -2.40 -15.61 5.46
N LEU A 378 -1.43 -15.06 4.72
CA LEU A 378 -0.53 -15.84 3.87
C LEU A 378 0.75 -15.05 3.52
N PRO A 379 1.82 -15.74 3.04
CA PRO A 379 2.94 -15.08 2.40
C PRO A 379 2.51 -14.46 1.07
N LEU A 380 3.10 -13.32 0.70
CA LEU A 380 2.79 -12.62 -0.55
C LEU A 380 4.06 -12.20 -1.28
N PHE A 381 4.14 -12.56 -2.55
CA PHE A 381 5.16 -12.16 -3.50
C PHE A 381 4.49 -11.54 -4.72
N LEU A 382 4.82 -10.29 -5.04
CA LEU A 382 4.20 -9.50 -6.11
C LEU A 382 5.26 -8.90 -7.02
N GLY A 383 5.09 -8.98 -8.32
CA GLY A 383 5.98 -8.25 -9.23
C GLY A 383 6.10 -8.84 -10.62
N SER A 384 7.28 -8.71 -11.17
CA SER A 384 7.64 -9.20 -12.50
C SER A 384 7.44 -10.70 -12.61
N LEU A 385 6.84 -11.14 -13.71
CA LEU A 385 6.54 -12.56 -13.94
C LEU A 385 7.78 -13.45 -13.82
N GLU A 386 8.87 -13.06 -14.50
CA GLU A 386 10.09 -13.85 -14.53
C GLU A 386 10.84 -13.85 -13.18
N ASP A 387 10.76 -12.76 -12.42
CA ASP A 387 11.35 -12.69 -11.07
C ASP A 387 10.60 -13.59 -10.08
N ILE A 388 9.26 -13.66 -10.18
CA ILE A 388 8.45 -14.57 -9.35
C ILE A 388 8.68 -16.02 -9.75
N ASP A 389 8.74 -16.33 -11.04
CA ASP A 389 9.00 -17.69 -11.54
C ASP A 389 10.43 -18.16 -11.16
N GLU A 390 11.40 -17.25 -11.14
CA GLU A 390 12.73 -17.55 -10.63
C GLU A 390 12.69 -17.83 -9.12
N LEU A 391 12.03 -16.96 -8.31
CA LEU A 391 11.87 -17.18 -6.87
C LEU A 391 11.26 -18.55 -6.56
N GLU A 392 10.15 -18.92 -7.21
CA GLU A 392 9.46 -20.19 -7.00
C GLU A 392 10.35 -21.41 -7.31
N SER A 393 11.32 -21.27 -8.22
CA SER A 393 12.25 -22.34 -8.57
C SER A 393 13.22 -22.72 -7.44
N TYR A 394 13.38 -21.88 -6.42
CA TYR A 394 14.22 -22.15 -5.23
C TYR A 394 13.53 -23.02 -4.17
N GLY A 395 12.28 -23.44 -4.41
CA GLY A 395 11.56 -24.39 -3.56
C GLY A 395 10.92 -23.72 -2.33
N ASP A 396 11.42 -23.96 -1.13
CA ASP A 396 10.81 -23.38 0.09
C ASP A 396 11.27 -21.94 0.30
N VAL A 397 10.36 -21.00 -0.02
CA VAL A 397 10.56 -19.55 0.09
C VAL A 397 9.63 -18.90 1.12
N GLN A 398 8.72 -19.68 1.71
CA GLN A 398 7.77 -19.20 2.72
C GLN A 398 8.38 -19.26 4.12
N GLN A 399 8.40 -18.15 4.84
CA GLN A 399 8.84 -18.13 6.23
C GLN A 399 7.75 -18.69 7.14
N LYS A 400 8.00 -19.88 7.72
CA LYS A 400 7.03 -20.63 8.54
C LYS A 400 7.11 -20.28 10.03
N VAL A 401 8.24 -19.76 10.49
CA VAL A 401 8.51 -19.46 11.89
C VAL A 401 8.79 -17.98 12.06
N ASN A 402 8.16 -17.34 13.02
CA ASN A 402 8.38 -15.93 13.39
C ASN A 402 8.97 -15.83 14.81
N PRO A 403 10.23 -16.24 15.04
CA PRO A 403 10.81 -16.15 16.37
C PRO A 403 10.91 -14.69 16.82
N GLY A 404 10.33 -14.37 17.97
CA GLY A 404 10.35 -13.04 18.55
C GLY A 404 9.43 -12.00 17.91
N TYR A 405 8.48 -12.43 17.07
CA TYR A 405 7.35 -11.63 16.63
C TYR A 405 6.08 -12.27 17.17
N GLU A 406 5.60 -11.80 18.28
CA GLU A 406 4.19 -11.93 18.63
C GLU A 406 3.45 -10.87 17.77
N VAL A 407 2.64 -11.36 16.85
CA VAL A 407 1.76 -10.53 16.01
C VAL A 407 0.49 -10.30 16.78
#